data_5a82f725be92bddb99e5075bd8e90f7f
#
_entry.id   5a82f725be92bddb99e5075bd8e90f7f
#
_cell.length_a   1.000
_cell.length_b   1.000
_cell.length_c   1.000
_cell.angle_alpha   90.00
_cell.angle_beta   90.00
_cell.angle_gamma   90.00
#
_symmetry.space_group_name_H-M   'P 1'
#
loop_
_entity.id
_entity.type
_entity.pdbx_description
1 polymer ?
#
loop_
_entity_poly.entity_id
_entity_poly.type
_entity_poly.pdbx_seq_one_letter_code
_entity_poly.pdbx_strand_id
1 'polypeptide(L)'
;MKYIISTLLTLAIAVGIASPVQAKRGSDGQLNLLYWQAPSTMNPNLSGGTKELEASSVVLEPLGRYDENGNLLPWLAEVIPTVANGGISKDLTTITWKIKKGIKWSDGSALTADDAVFTYEYCSNPDTGCTQSNYWNDIKSVKAVNSRTVKIEFTVPKPFPYAPFVGYNAPILQKAQFDGCQGAKAQECTEQNFHPIGTGPFKVVDFKPNDVIVFEANPNYRDTSKPAFGKLVFKGGGDAVSAARAVLETGEMDYAWNLQVEPEILIKMEQGGKGKVVSAFGTSVERLMVNFTNPDPSLGDMRSEYIGGNNNRNAHPYLSDYNVRRALSLAIDRQVLVDAGYGKAGKVSCNVLPAPAIYASSANDECKTPNVAEANRLLDAAGWKRGSDGVRQKGGVRISILYQTSTNSVRQATQAFIKEMWKQIGVETELRNLSASVFFGGDISSPDTYQKFFTDIEMYTNNFSGTDPQTYMSNWTCKEMAQKRNKWGGNNMPRWCSPAYDALSAKMSISSAMKDRIRLTKEMNDMLMQDYAMIPLIHRGNVSAHSNTLSGVRMNPWDSELWNIADWTRK
;
A
#
# COMPACT_ATOMS: atom_id res chain seq x y z
N MET A 1 -31.57 -76.40 -44.61
CA MET A 1 -30.99 -75.07 -44.78
C MET A 1 -31.86 -74.09 -44.01
N LYS A 2 -31.38 -73.64 -42.81
CA LYS A 2 -32.08 -72.67 -41.97
C LYS A 2 -31.14 -71.46 -41.85
N TYR A 3 -31.59 -70.32 -42.29
CA TYR A 3 -30.88 -69.02 -42.15
C TYR A 3 -31.16 -68.46 -40.75
N ILE A 4 -30.11 -68.17 -40.00
CA ILE A 4 -30.16 -67.40 -38.76
C ILE A 4 -29.82 -65.95 -39.08
N ILE A 5 -30.78 -65.04 -38.88
CA ILE A 5 -30.56 -63.60 -39.03
C ILE A 5 -30.18 -63.11 -37.61
N SER A 6 -28.98 -62.59 -37.51
CA SER A 6 -28.47 -61.97 -36.28
C SER A 6 -28.70 -60.46 -36.33
N THR A 7 -29.55 -59.95 -35.45
CA THR A 7 -29.87 -58.52 -35.31
C THR A 7 -28.87 -57.89 -34.36
N LEU A 8 -27.98 -57.04 -34.87
CA LEU A 8 -27.12 -56.17 -34.04
C LEU A 8 -27.90 -54.98 -33.52
N LEU A 9 -28.03 -54.90 -32.21
CA LEU A 9 -28.60 -53.74 -31.52
C LEU A 9 -27.46 -52.76 -31.23
N THR A 10 -27.41 -51.61 -31.96
CA THR A 10 -26.43 -50.55 -31.74
C THR A 10 -26.95 -49.64 -30.61
N LEU A 11 -26.29 -49.71 -29.47
CA LEU A 11 -26.53 -48.83 -28.29
C LEU A 11 -25.83 -47.51 -28.53
N ALA A 12 -26.54 -46.45 -28.88
CA ALA A 12 -26.00 -45.10 -29.00
C ALA A 12 -25.86 -44.48 -27.59
N ILE A 13 -24.66 -44.42 -27.07
CA ILE A 13 -24.33 -43.66 -25.85
C ILE A 13 -24.31 -42.19 -26.22
N ALA A 14 -25.35 -41.44 -25.85
CA ALA A 14 -25.35 -39.99 -25.89
C ALA A 14 -24.44 -39.45 -24.80
N VAL A 15 -23.20 -39.10 -25.13
CA VAL A 15 -22.30 -38.34 -24.27
C VAL A 15 -22.86 -36.90 -24.24
N GLY A 16 -23.61 -36.57 -23.21
CA GLY A 16 -24.04 -35.22 -22.93
C GLY A 16 -22.78 -34.37 -22.63
N ILE A 17 -22.37 -33.53 -23.56
CA ILE A 17 -21.39 -32.49 -23.32
C ILE A 17 -22.07 -31.49 -22.37
N ALA A 18 -21.80 -31.62 -21.06
CA ALA A 18 -22.17 -30.59 -20.10
C ALA A 18 -21.38 -29.33 -20.45
N SER A 19 -22.02 -28.39 -21.13
CA SER A 19 -21.47 -27.03 -21.27
C SER A 19 -21.26 -26.47 -19.87
N PRO A 20 -20.10 -25.88 -19.57
CA PRO A 20 -19.90 -25.23 -18.27
C PRO A 20 -21.01 -24.17 -18.11
N VAL A 21 -21.82 -24.32 -17.06
CA VAL A 21 -22.82 -23.30 -16.71
C VAL A 21 -22.03 -22.04 -16.37
N GLN A 22 -22.08 -21.07 -17.25
CA GLN A 22 -21.46 -19.78 -17.01
C GLN A 22 -22.20 -19.15 -15.83
N ALA A 23 -21.45 -18.84 -14.74
CA ALA A 23 -22.05 -18.23 -13.56
C ALA A 23 -22.80 -16.95 -13.97
N LYS A 24 -24.03 -16.82 -13.49
CA LYS A 24 -24.86 -15.63 -13.72
C LYS A 24 -24.52 -14.61 -12.65
N ARG A 25 -24.43 -13.32 -13.00
CA ARG A 25 -24.25 -12.24 -12.02
C ARG A 25 -25.16 -12.42 -10.82
N GLY A 26 -24.56 -12.43 -9.61
CA GLY A 26 -25.27 -12.56 -8.35
C GLY A 26 -25.72 -13.97 -7.97
N SER A 27 -25.38 -15.01 -8.75
CA SER A 27 -25.86 -16.38 -8.51
C SER A 27 -25.33 -17.00 -7.21
N ASP A 28 -24.13 -16.60 -6.77
CA ASP A 28 -23.42 -17.19 -5.62
C ASP A 28 -23.78 -16.53 -4.27
N GLY A 29 -24.76 -15.63 -4.27
CA GLY A 29 -25.28 -15.00 -3.08
C GLY A 29 -24.34 -13.97 -2.47
N GLN A 30 -23.95 -14.14 -1.21
CA GLN A 30 -23.16 -13.19 -0.44
C GLN A 30 -21.73 -13.69 -0.24
N LEU A 31 -20.76 -12.76 -0.37
CA LEU A 31 -19.34 -12.92 -0.07
C LEU A 31 -19.01 -12.09 1.18
N ASN A 32 -18.39 -12.72 2.19
CA ASN A 32 -18.04 -12.08 3.46
C ASN A 32 -16.53 -11.99 3.62
N LEU A 33 -15.99 -10.78 3.63
CA LEU A 33 -14.58 -10.50 3.87
C LEU A 33 -14.37 -9.88 5.24
N LEU A 34 -13.36 -10.31 5.95
CA LEU A 34 -12.97 -9.74 7.22
C LEU A 34 -11.71 -8.88 7.05
N TYR A 35 -11.92 -7.58 7.18
CA TYR A 35 -10.88 -6.55 7.20
C TYR A 35 -10.76 -6.04 8.63
N TRP A 36 -9.99 -6.74 9.48
CA TRP A 36 -9.89 -6.40 10.90
C TRP A 36 -9.40 -4.96 11.14
N GLN A 37 -8.61 -4.42 10.20
CA GLN A 37 -8.33 -2.99 10.08
C GLN A 37 -9.38 -2.37 9.15
N ALA A 38 -10.57 -2.07 9.67
CA ALA A 38 -11.67 -1.58 8.82
C ALA A 38 -11.34 -0.23 8.15
N PRO A 39 -11.80 -0.03 6.90
CA PRO A 39 -11.63 1.25 6.21
C PRO A 39 -12.36 2.40 6.91
N SER A 40 -11.75 3.58 6.88
CA SER A 40 -12.33 4.82 7.41
C SER A 40 -12.97 5.69 6.34
N THR A 41 -12.63 5.45 5.07
CA THR A 41 -13.18 6.11 3.88
C THR A 41 -13.13 5.18 2.68
N MET A 42 -13.97 5.45 1.69
CA MET A 42 -13.94 4.78 0.38
C MET A 42 -13.28 5.64 -0.70
N ASN A 43 -12.76 6.82 -0.34
CA ASN A 43 -11.98 7.66 -1.24
C ASN A 43 -10.47 7.40 -1.03
N PRO A 44 -9.80 6.67 -1.94
CA PRO A 44 -8.39 6.29 -1.78
C PRO A 44 -7.44 7.49 -1.92
N ASN A 45 -7.91 8.62 -2.45
CA ASN A 45 -7.07 9.82 -2.58
C ASN A 45 -6.91 10.57 -1.26
N LEU A 46 -7.79 10.33 -0.27
CA LEU A 46 -7.77 11.00 1.04
C LEU A 46 -7.24 10.11 2.17
N SER A 47 -6.70 8.93 1.85
CA SER A 47 -6.06 8.05 2.82
C SER A 47 -4.86 7.33 2.20
N GLY A 48 -3.77 7.24 2.95
CA GLY A 48 -2.60 6.43 2.59
C GLY A 48 -2.67 4.98 3.12
N GLY A 49 -3.77 4.59 3.76
CA GLY A 49 -3.95 3.25 4.32
C GLY A 49 -4.24 2.20 3.25
N THR A 50 -3.49 1.09 3.26
CA THR A 50 -3.71 -0.02 2.30
C THR A 50 -5.13 -0.57 2.38
N LYS A 51 -5.75 -0.57 3.56
CA LYS A 51 -7.13 -1.02 3.77
C LYS A 51 -8.17 -0.22 2.98
N GLU A 52 -7.97 1.11 2.86
CA GLU A 52 -8.81 1.98 2.04
C GLU A 52 -8.58 1.75 0.55
N LEU A 53 -7.32 1.60 0.13
CA LEU A 53 -6.96 1.31 -1.25
C LEU A 53 -7.54 -0.05 -1.70
N GLU A 54 -7.44 -1.08 -0.86
CA GLU A 54 -8.02 -2.40 -1.12
C GLU A 54 -9.54 -2.34 -1.25
N ALA A 55 -10.23 -1.76 -0.25
CA ALA A 55 -11.69 -1.69 -0.23
C ALA A 55 -12.24 -0.87 -1.39
N SER A 56 -11.62 0.28 -1.70
CA SER A 56 -12.06 1.12 -2.82
C SER A 56 -11.84 0.46 -4.18
N SER A 57 -10.86 -0.45 -4.31
CA SER A 57 -10.49 -1.09 -5.57
C SER A 57 -11.58 -2.00 -6.17
N VAL A 58 -12.59 -2.40 -5.37
CA VAL A 58 -13.75 -3.17 -5.86
C VAL A 58 -14.84 -2.28 -6.47
N VAL A 59 -14.73 -0.95 -6.25
CA VAL A 59 -15.67 0.07 -6.73
C VAL A 59 -15.02 0.98 -7.78
N LEU A 60 -13.84 1.54 -7.47
CA LEU A 60 -13.11 2.47 -8.31
C LEU A 60 -12.02 1.77 -9.09
N GLU A 61 -11.90 2.07 -10.37
CA GLU A 61 -10.98 1.37 -11.26
C GLU A 61 -10.02 2.32 -11.99
N PRO A 62 -8.77 1.89 -12.26
CA PRO A 62 -7.79 2.62 -13.06
C PRO A 62 -7.86 2.28 -14.56
N LEU A 63 -7.07 2.99 -15.38
CA LEU A 63 -6.91 2.65 -16.80
C LEU A 63 -6.11 1.37 -17.04
N GLY A 64 -5.10 1.13 -16.21
CA GLY A 64 -4.27 -0.07 -16.22
C GLY A 64 -4.09 -0.66 -14.83
N ARG A 65 -3.91 -1.98 -14.73
CA ARG A 65 -3.63 -2.71 -13.48
C ARG A 65 -2.48 -3.68 -13.67
N TYR A 66 -1.83 -4.05 -12.58
CA TYR A 66 -0.86 -5.14 -12.56
C TYR A 66 -1.55 -6.46 -12.20
N ASP A 67 -1.16 -7.55 -12.90
CA ASP A 67 -1.56 -8.90 -12.52
C ASP A 67 -0.66 -9.46 -11.39
N GLU A 68 -0.96 -10.68 -10.94
CA GLU A 68 -0.20 -11.37 -9.89
C GLU A 68 1.26 -11.67 -10.25
N ASN A 69 1.62 -11.55 -11.52
CA ASN A 69 2.99 -11.74 -12.03
C ASN A 69 3.73 -10.41 -12.27
N GLY A 70 3.05 -9.26 -12.02
CA GLY A 70 3.60 -7.92 -12.23
C GLY A 70 3.52 -7.44 -13.69
N ASN A 71 2.72 -8.08 -14.54
CA ASN A 71 2.47 -7.61 -15.89
C ASN A 71 1.42 -6.50 -15.88
N LEU A 72 1.70 -5.41 -16.60
CA LEU A 72 0.75 -4.31 -16.76
C LEU A 72 -0.33 -4.69 -17.80
N LEU A 73 -1.58 -4.74 -17.36
CA LEU A 73 -2.75 -5.09 -18.15
C LEU A 73 -3.64 -3.88 -18.45
N PRO A 74 -4.26 -3.80 -19.64
CA PRO A 74 -5.26 -2.78 -19.90
C PRO A 74 -6.55 -3.11 -19.13
N TRP A 75 -6.96 -2.18 -18.25
CA TRP A 75 -8.14 -2.39 -17.40
C TRP A 75 -9.35 -1.64 -17.93
N LEU A 76 -9.48 -0.33 -17.68
CA LEU A 76 -10.46 0.52 -18.37
C LEU A 76 -9.97 1.00 -19.73
N ALA A 77 -8.66 0.94 -20.00
CA ALA A 77 -8.08 1.26 -21.30
C ALA A 77 -8.26 0.12 -22.32
N GLU A 78 -8.34 0.48 -23.60
CA GLU A 78 -8.40 -0.50 -24.72
C GLU A 78 -7.08 -1.28 -24.84
N VAL A 79 -5.96 -0.61 -24.65
CA VAL A 79 -4.59 -1.16 -24.77
C VAL A 79 -3.65 -0.36 -23.89
N ILE A 80 -2.54 -0.97 -23.46
CA ILE A 80 -1.45 -0.24 -22.78
C ILE A 80 -0.73 0.63 -23.83
N PRO A 81 -0.65 1.95 -23.62
CA PRO A 81 0.10 2.84 -24.50
C PRO A 81 1.59 2.51 -24.46
N THR A 82 2.22 2.46 -25.63
CA THR A 82 3.65 2.24 -25.80
C THR A 82 4.19 3.15 -26.91
N VAL A 83 5.51 3.30 -26.99
CA VAL A 83 6.13 3.98 -28.13
C VAL A 83 5.84 3.22 -29.44
N ALA A 84 5.84 1.89 -29.38
CA ALA A 84 5.61 1.05 -30.56
C ALA A 84 4.22 1.19 -31.15
N ASN A 85 3.18 1.37 -30.32
CA ASN A 85 1.80 1.56 -30.80
C ASN A 85 1.40 3.04 -30.93
N GLY A 86 2.35 3.98 -30.75
CA GLY A 86 2.12 5.41 -30.85
C GLY A 86 1.38 6.03 -29.65
N GLY A 87 1.08 5.26 -28.63
CA GLY A 87 0.45 5.73 -27.39
C GLY A 87 1.37 6.55 -26.51
N ILE A 88 2.69 6.38 -26.67
CA ILE A 88 3.72 7.23 -26.05
C ILE A 88 4.49 7.93 -27.18
N SER A 89 4.73 9.23 -27.05
CA SER A 89 5.51 9.99 -28.01
C SER A 89 6.99 9.54 -28.02
N LYS A 90 7.67 9.70 -29.17
CA LYS A 90 9.07 9.31 -29.32
C LYS A 90 10.03 10.06 -28.39
N ASP A 91 9.71 11.29 -28.05
CA ASP A 91 10.43 12.13 -27.09
C ASP A 91 10.06 11.84 -25.63
N LEU A 92 9.16 10.87 -25.39
CA LEU A 92 8.70 10.42 -24.07
C LEU A 92 8.01 11.52 -23.25
N THR A 93 7.53 12.58 -23.88
CA THR A 93 6.89 13.71 -23.18
C THR A 93 5.38 13.58 -23.10
N THR A 94 4.78 12.65 -23.83
CA THR A 94 3.32 12.43 -23.78
C THR A 94 2.95 10.96 -23.72
N ILE A 95 1.84 10.67 -23.01
CA ILE A 95 1.13 9.40 -23.08
C ILE A 95 -0.34 9.65 -23.40
N THR A 96 -0.89 8.81 -24.27
CA THR A 96 -2.29 8.90 -24.70
C THR A 96 -3.00 7.59 -24.39
N TRP A 97 -3.98 7.64 -23.51
CA TRP A 97 -4.82 6.53 -23.15
C TRP A 97 -6.14 6.56 -23.91
N LYS A 98 -6.64 5.40 -24.28
CA LYS A 98 -7.94 5.25 -24.92
C LYS A 98 -8.85 4.37 -24.08
N ILE A 99 -9.92 4.92 -23.58
CA ILE A 99 -10.93 4.23 -22.75
C ILE A 99 -11.73 3.25 -23.61
N LYS A 100 -11.99 2.05 -23.09
CA LYS A 100 -12.87 1.04 -23.71
C LYS A 100 -14.25 1.64 -23.99
N LYS A 101 -14.88 1.17 -25.09
CA LYS A 101 -16.26 1.57 -25.41
C LYS A 101 -17.25 0.99 -24.40
N GLY A 102 -18.29 1.75 -24.08
CA GLY A 102 -19.44 1.27 -23.31
C GLY A 102 -19.20 1.09 -21.83
N ILE A 103 -18.08 1.59 -21.29
CA ILE A 103 -17.88 1.62 -19.83
C ILE A 103 -18.87 2.59 -19.20
N LYS A 104 -19.56 2.10 -18.17
CA LYS A 104 -20.54 2.87 -17.39
C LYS A 104 -20.15 2.92 -15.93
N TRP A 105 -20.49 4.02 -15.30
CA TRP A 105 -20.55 4.15 -13.87
C TRP A 105 -21.71 3.34 -13.28
N SER A 106 -21.71 3.10 -11.98
CA SER A 106 -22.76 2.33 -11.32
C SER A 106 -24.15 3.00 -11.33
N ASP A 107 -24.21 4.31 -11.57
CA ASP A 107 -25.43 5.07 -11.79
C ASP A 107 -25.97 4.97 -13.25
N GLY A 108 -25.23 4.33 -14.14
CA GLY A 108 -25.59 4.15 -15.56
C GLY A 108 -25.05 5.21 -16.50
N SER A 109 -24.50 6.31 -16.02
CA SER A 109 -23.82 7.33 -16.82
C SER A 109 -22.54 6.78 -17.47
N ALA A 110 -22.07 7.39 -18.55
CA ALA A 110 -20.87 6.95 -19.26
C ALA A 110 -19.60 7.47 -18.58
N LEU A 111 -18.59 6.60 -18.46
CA LEU A 111 -17.22 7.03 -18.17
C LEU A 111 -16.66 7.79 -19.36
N THR A 112 -16.09 8.96 -19.12
CA THR A 112 -15.49 9.81 -20.14
C THR A 112 -14.07 10.24 -19.79
N ALA A 113 -13.36 10.80 -20.77
CA ALA A 113 -12.03 11.37 -20.55
C ALA A 113 -12.06 12.58 -19.60
N ASP A 114 -13.19 13.27 -19.47
CA ASP A 114 -13.34 14.39 -18.54
C ASP A 114 -13.26 13.95 -17.08
N ASP A 115 -13.66 12.71 -16.76
CA ASP A 115 -13.51 12.13 -15.41
C ASP A 115 -12.03 11.95 -15.07
N ALA A 116 -11.20 11.56 -16.03
CA ALA A 116 -9.76 11.44 -15.83
C ALA A 116 -9.10 12.83 -15.66
N VAL A 117 -9.52 13.83 -16.45
CA VAL A 117 -9.06 15.23 -16.27
C VAL A 117 -9.40 15.71 -14.87
N PHE A 118 -10.65 15.53 -14.46
CA PHE A 118 -11.11 15.90 -13.12
C PHE A 118 -10.29 15.21 -12.00
N THR A 119 -10.01 13.92 -12.13
CA THR A 119 -9.23 13.17 -11.13
C THR A 119 -7.82 13.75 -10.97
N TYR A 120 -7.19 14.14 -12.07
CA TYR A 120 -5.91 14.85 -12.03
C TYR A 120 -6.04 16.20 -11.31
N GLU A 121 -7.03 17.02 -11.66
CA GLU A 121 -7.28 18.32 -11.03
C GLU A 121 -7.54 18.19 -9.53
N TYR A 122 -8.29 17.16 -9.13
CA TYR A 122 -8.58 16.83 -7.74
C TYR A 122 -7.30 16.56 -6.94
N CYS A 123 -6.43 15.69 -7.45
CA CYS A 123 -5.23 15.26 -6.72
C CYS A 123 -4.03 16.20 -6.87
N SER A 124 -3.98 17.01 -7.93
CA SER A 124 -2.92 18.01 -8.13
C SER A 124 -3.15 19.31 -7.36
N ASN A 125 -4.36 19.53 -6.85
CA ASN A 125 -4.67 20.67 -6.00
C ASN A 125 -4.13 20.42 -4.58
N PRO A 126 -3.16 21.21 -4.09
CA PRO A 126 -2.54 21.00 -2.77
C PRO A 126 -3.55 21.12 -1.61
N ASP A 127 -4.60 21.93 -1.79
CA ASP A 127 -5.64 22.11 -0.77
C ASP A 127 -6.54 20.88 -0.59
N THR A 128 -6.51 19.93 -1.52
CA THR A 128 -7.22 18.65 -1.39
C THR A 128 -6.59 17.76 -0.32
N GLY A 129 -5.26 17.84 -0.13
CA GLY A 129 -4.55 16.95 0.77
C GLY A 129 -4.49 15.50 0.22
N CYS A 130 -4.37 15.36 -1.11
CA CYS A 130 -4.32 14.05 -1.74
C CYS A 130 -3.08 13.28 -1.31
N THR A 131 -3.27 12.11 -0.68
CA THR A 131 -2.18 11.25 -0.20
C THR A 131 -1.45 10.53 -1.32
N GLN A 132 -2.05 10.50 -2.52
CA GLN A 132 -1.48 9.91 -3.74
C GLN A 132 -0.86 10.97 -4.67
N SER A 133 -0.52 12.16 -4.15
CA SER A 133 0.00 13.30 -4.93
C SER A 133 1.23 12.97 -5.77
N ASN A 134 2.09 12.07 -5.29
CA ASN A 134 3.29 11.62 -5.99
C ASN A 134 3.03 10.90 -7.34
N TYR A 135 1.83 10.33 -7.54
CA TYR A 135 1.44 9.71 -8.82
C TYR A 135 1.23 10.74 -9.93
N TRP A 136 1.05 12.00 -9.59
CA TRP A 136 0.78 13.12 -10.49
C TRP A 136 1.97 14.04 -10.72
N ASN A 137 3.15 13.65 -10.25
CA ASN A 137 4.38 14.42 -10.39
C ASN A 137 4.81 14.60 -11.85
N ASP A 138 5.36 15.79 -12.15
CA ASP A 138 5.89 16.18 -13.45
C ASP A 138 4.84 16.19 -14.59
N ILE A 139 3.55 16.22 -14.26
CA ILE A 139 2.50 16.42 -15.24
C ILE A 139 2.36 17.92 -15.53
N LYS A 140 2.42 18.27 -16.81
CA LYS A 140 2.16 19.61 -17.31
C LYS A 140 0.69 19.83 -17.58
N SER A 141 0.01 18.83 -18.16
CA SER A 141 -1.43 18.88 -18.42
C SER A 141 -2.02 17.48 -18.63
N VAL A 142 -3.29 17.34 -18.24
CA VAL A 142 -4.16 16.22 -18.63
C VAL A 142 -5.33 16.79 -19.42
N LYS A 143 -5.59 16.26 -20.61
CA LYS A 143 -6.64 16.78 -21.52
C LYS A 143 -7.48 15.65 -22.09
N ALA A 144 -8.78 15.88 -22.16
CA ALA A 144 -9.70 15.10 -22.95
C ALA A 144 -9.56 15.53 -24.42
N VAL A 145 -9.01 14.65 -25.26
CA VAL A 145 -8.94 14.88 -26.73
C VAL A 145 -10.30 14.66 -27.37
N ASN A 146 -11.02 13.69 -26.85
CA ASN A 146 -12.44 13.40 -27.12
C ASN A 146 -13.00 12.62 -25.93
N SER A 147 -14.25 12.21 -25.96
CA SER A 147 -14.93 11.55 -24.83
C SER A 147 -14.25 10.28 -24.31
N ARG A 148 -13.32 9.67 -25.06
CA ARG A 148 -12.64 8.42 -24.66
C ARG A 148 -11.11 8.48 -24.76
N THR A 149 -10.53 9.63 -25.08
CA THR A 149 -9.09 9.76 -25.28
C THR A 149 -8.53 10.78 -24.31
N VAL A 150 -7.69 10.30 -23.38
CA VAL A 150 -6.99 11.11 -22.39
C VAL A 150 -5.54 11.29 -22.84
N LYS A 151 -5.09 12.52 -23.01
CA LYS A 151 -3.68 12.84 -23.29
C LYS A 151 -3.05 13.50 -22.07
N ILE A 152 -1.95 12.93 -21.61
CA ILE A 152 -1.11 13.48 -20.54
C ILE A 152 0.15 14.03 -21.18
N GLU A 153 0.49 15.27 -20.86
CA GLU A 153 1.76 15.92 -21.23
C GLU A 153 2.59 16.10 -19.97
N PHE A 154 3.85 15.69 -20.03
CA PHE A 154 4.79 15.81 -18.92
C PHE A 154 5.71 17.02 -19.11
N THR A 155 6.23 17.56 -18.02
CA THR A 155 7.22 18.66 -18.02
C THR A 155 8.61 18.20 -18.42
N VAL A 156 8.89 16.90 -18.33
CA VAL A 156 10.15 16.23 -18.69
C VAL A 156 9.86 14.89 -19.38
N PRO A 157 10.78 14.32 -20.17
CA PRO A 157 10.62 12.97 -20.71
C PRO A 157 10.38 11.93 -19.61
N LYS A 158 9.38 11.06 -19.81
CA LYS A 158 8.99 9.98 -18.88
C LYS A 158 9.13 8.62 -19.57
N PRO A 159 10.24 7.91 -19.35
CA PRO A 159 10.45 6.57 -19.90
C PRO A 159 9.47 5.52 -19.38
N PHE A 160 8.96 5.71 -18.17
CA PHE A 160 7.95 4.85 -17.55
C PHE A 160 6.75 5.70 -17.09
N PRO A 161 5.84 6.08 -18.00
CA PRO A 161 4.79 7.06 -17.72
C PRO A 161 3.52 6.44 -17.12
N TYR A 162 3.61 5.30 -16.44
CA TYR A 162 2.47 4.52 -15.96
C TYR A 162 2.16 4.71 -14.47
N ALA A 163 2.51 5.85 -13.87
CA ALA A 163 2.06 6.19 -12.53
C ALA A 163 0.62 6.74 -12.54
N PRO A 164 0.27 7.75 -13.36
CA PRO A 164 -1.09 8.27 -13.41
C PRO A 164 -2.06 7.21 -13.96
N PHE A 165 -3.19 7.04 -13.28
CA PHE A 165 -4.28 6.15 -13.69
C PHE A 165 -3.92 4.66 -13.77
N VAL A 166 -2.89 4.21 -13.06
CA VAL A 166 -2.46 2.80 -13.03
C VAL A 166 -2.38 2.29 -11.60
N GLY A 167 -2.90 1.06 -11.40
CA GLY A 167 -2.97 0.42 -10.08
C GLY A 167 -4.05 1.02 -9.17
N TYR A 168 -4.28 0.35 -8.06
CA TYR A 168 -5.32 0.74 -7.09
C TYR A 168 -5.04 2.07 -6.37
N ASN A 169 -3.83 2.62 -6.48
CA ASN A 169 -3.47 3.92 -5.93
C ASN A 169 -3.96 5.11 -6.77
N ALA A 170 -4.27 4.91 -8.05
CA ALA A 170 -4.64 6.00 -8.95
C ALA A 170 -5.89 5.68 -9.79
N PRO A 171 -7.02 5.30 -9.16
CA PRO A 171 -8.28 5.07 -9.86
C PRO A 171 -8.89 6.39 -10.35
N ILE A 172 -9.89 6.28 -11.23
CA ILE A 172 -10.63 7.43 -11.75
C ILE A 172 -11.82 7.72 -10.84
N LEU A 173 -12.03 9.00 -10.49
CA LEU A 173 -13.22 9.52 -9.81
C LEU A 173 -14.26 10.01 -10.82
N GLN A 174 -15.53 9.83 -10.52
CA GLN A 174 -16.61 10.40 -11.32
C GLN A 174 -16.70 11.92 -11.10
N LYS A 175 -16.47 12.70 -12.16
CA LYS A 175 -16.54 14.16 -12.10
C LYS A 175 -17.89 14.66 -11.58
N ALA A 176 -19.00 14.12 -12.12
CA ALA A 176 -20.35 14.57 -11.77
C ALA A 176 -20.66 14.41 -10.27
N GLN A 177 -20.14 13.36 -9.61
CA GLN A 177 -20.35 13.14 -8.19
C GLN A 177 -19.46 14.03 -7.32
N PHE A 178 -18.19 14.22 -7.71
CA PHE A 178 -17.20 14.94 -6.92
C PHE A 178 -17.08 16.43 -7.29
N ASP A 179 -17.89 16.91 -8.22
CA ASP A 179 -17.94 18.34 -8.56
C ASP A 179 -18.32 19.16 -7.32
N GLY A 180 -17.51 20.17 -6.99
CA GLY A 180 -17.64 20.92 -5.74
C GLY A 180 -16.97 20.29 -4.50
N CYS A 181 -16.39 19.08 -4.61
CA CYS A 181 -15.63 18.40 -3.55
C CYS A 181 -14.11 18.54 -3.69
N GLN A 182 -13.62 19.57 -4.35
CA GLN A 182 -12.19 19.80 -4.58
C GLN A 182 -11.57 20.74 -3.54
N GLY A 183 -10.25 20.68 -3.42
CA GLY A 183 -9.49 21.53 -2.53
C GLY A 183 -9.89 21.36 -1.07
N ALA A 184 -10.06 22.45 -0.35
CA ALA A 184 -10.39 22.44 1.09
C ALA A 184 -11.68 21.67 1.42
N LYS A 185 -12.62 21.57 0.48
CA LYS A 185 -13.89 20.85 0.66
C LYS A 185 -13.77 19.33 0.55
N ALA A 186 -12.68 18.81 0.03
CA ALA A 186 -12.52 17.37 -0.24
C ALA A 186 -12.82 16.50 0.98
N GLN A 187 -12.34 16.89 2.15
CA GLN A 187 -12.55 16.15 3.41
C GLN A 187 -14.00 16.29 3.96
N GLU A 188 -14.73 17.34 3.55
CA GLU A 188 -16.08 17.63 4.05
C GLU A 188 -17.16 16.88 3.26
N CYS A 189 -16.84 16.39 2.06
CA CYS A 189 -17.75 15.67 1.17
C CYS A 189 -17.97 14.22 1.63
N THR A 190 -18.52 14.05 2.82
CA THR A 190 -18.69 12.75 3.49
C THR A 190 -19.45 11.74 2.62
N GLU A 191 -20.56 12.14 1.99
CA GLU A 191 -21.37 11.24 1.16
C GLU A 191 -20.56 10.70 -0.02
N GLN A 192 -19.86 11.55 -0.75
CA GLN A 192 -19.04 11.17 -1.89
C GLN A 192 -17.85 10.30 -1.48
N ASN A 193 -17.23 10.63 -0.35
CA ASN A 193 -16.10 9.88 0.19
C ASN A 193 -16.50 8.50 0.73
N PHE A 194 -17.73 8.32 1.15
CA PHE A 194 -18.25 7.07 1.72
C PHE A 194 -18.94 6.18 0.68
N HIS A 195 -19.64 6.81 -0.28
CA HIS A 195 -20.40 6.10 -1.32
C HIS A 195 -19.94 6.51 -2.72
N PRO A 196 -18.66 6.33 -3.10
CA PRO A 196 -18.20 6.71 -4.43
C PRO A 196 -18.92 5.91 -5.51
N ILE A 197 -19.35 6.60 -6.55
CA ILE A 197 -19.86 5.98 -7.76
C ILE A 197 -18.66 5.47 -8.56
N GLY A 198 -18.63 4.17 -8.86
CA GLY A 198 -17.49 3.52 -9.52
C GLY A 198 -17.88 2.73 -10.75
N THR A 199 -16.88 2.28 -11.51
CA THR A 199 -17.03 1.40 -12.68
C THR A 199 -16.81 -0.07 -12.34
N GLY A 200 -16.40 -0.36 -11.11
CA GLY A 200 -16.03 -1.68 -10.62
C GLY A 200 -17.16 -2.67 -10.52
N PRO A 201 -16.85 -3.94 -10.18
CA PRO A 201 -17.84 -5.02 -10.10
C PRO A 201 -18.88 -4.82 -9.00
N PHE A 202 -18.60 -4.00 -8.01
CA PHE A 202 -19.51 -3.71 -6.90
C PHE A 202 -19.74 -2.21 -6.75
N LYS A 203 -20.86 -1.85 -6.11
CA LYS A 203 -21.19 -0.48 -5.66
C LYS A 203 -21.46 -0.48 -4.17
N VAL A 204 -21.11 0.57 -3.48
CA VAL A 204 -21.40 0.75 -2.05
C VAL A 204 -22.90 1.01 -1.86
N VAL A 205 -23.50 0.37 -0.85
CA VAL A 205 -24.90 0.62 -0.45
C VAL A 205 -25.04 1.04 1.01
N ASP A 206 -24.08 0.66 1.87
CA ASP A 206 -24.01 1.13 3.26
C ASP A 206 -22.54 1.18 3.69
N PHE A 207 -22.16 2.24 4.37
CA PHE A 207 -20.81 2.41 4.88
C PHE A 207 -20.83 2.98 6.30
N LYS A 208 -20.32 2.19 7.23
CA LYS A 208 -20.05 2.64 8.59
C LYS A 208 -18.54 2.66 8.79
N PRO A 209 -17.92 3.84 8.86
CA PRO A 209 -16.47 3.98 9.01
C PRO A 209 -15.94 3.13 10.17
N ASN A 210 -14.83 2.41 9.92
CA ASN A 210 -14.17 1.55 10.90
C ASN A 210 -15.01 0.36 11.41
N ASP A 211 -16.10 0.02 10.76
CA ASP A 211 -17.00 -1.08 11.16
C ASP A 211 -17.35 -1.98 9.96
N VAL A 212 -18.27 -1.57 9.11
CA VAL A 212 -18.79 -2.42 8.04
C VAL A 212 -19.04 -1.65 6.75
N ILE A 213 -18.77 -2.32 5.62
CA ILE A 213 -19.15 -1.83 4.30
C ILE A 213 -20.00 -2.90 3.63
N VAL A 214 -21.16 -2.50 3.14
CA VAL A 214 -22.05 -3.36 2.37
C VAL A 214 -22.05 -2.91 0.92
N PHE A 215 -21.83 -3.87 0.03
CA PHE A 215 -21.84 -3.64 -1.41
C PHE A 215 -22.85 -4.55 -2.07
N GLU A 216 -23.37 -4.10 -3.21
CA GLU A 216 -24.14 -4.90 -4.15
C GLU A 216 -23.41 -5.02 -5.49
N ALA A 217 -23.69 -6.08 -6.24
CA ALA A 217 -23.19 -6.22 -7.59
C ALA A 217 -23.61 -5.00 -8.45
N ASN A 218 -22.65 -4.39 -9.12
CA ASN A 218 -22.90 -3.26 -10.01
C ASN A 218 -23.68 -3.73 -11.25
N PRO A 219 -24.93 -3.30 -11.44
CA PRO A 219 -25.74 -3.73 -12.60
C PRO A 219 -25.16 -3.25 -13.94
N ASN A 220 -24.37 -2.19 -13.90
CA ASN A 220 -23.74 -1.58 -15.06
C ASN A 220 -22.30 -2.03 -15.31
N TYR A 221 -21.81 -3.04 -14.53
CA TYR A 221 -20.47 -3.58 -14.73
C TYR A 221 -20.31 -4.15 -16.15
N ARG A 222 -19.17 -3.87 -16.77
CA ARG A 222 -18.89 -4.15 -18.19
C ARG A 222 -19.05 -5.60 -18.64
N ASP A 223 -18.83 -6.55 -17.73
CA ASP A 223 -19.10 -7.98 -17.95
C ASP A 223 -20.43 -8.34 -17.32
N THR A 224 -21.43 -8.65 -18.15
CA THR A 224 -22.80 -8.92 -17.68
C THR A 224 -22.94 -10.23 -16.90
N SER A 225 -21.96 -11.12 -17.00
CA SER A 225 -21.93 -12.38 -16.23
C SER A 225 -21.30 -12.20 -14.83
N LYS A 226 -20.62 -11.09 -14.57
CA LYS A 226 -19.85 -10.84 -13.35
C LYS A 226 -20.39 -9.65 -12.55
N PRO A 227 -20.10 -9.61 -11.25
CA PRO A 227 -19.48 -10.66 -10.41
C PRO A 227 -20.48 -11.80 -10.13
N ALA A 228 -19.99 -13.00 -9.77
CA ALA A 228 -20.84 -14.12 -9.38
C ALA A 228 -21.59 -13.85 -8.07
N PHE A 229 -21.00 -13.11 -7.15
CA PHE A 229 -21.64 -12.71 -5.90
C PHE A 229 -22.53 -11.50 -6.08
N GLY A 230 -23.79 -11.58 -5.60
CA GLY A 230 -24.76 -10.49 -5.64
C GLY A 230 -24.53 -9.44 -4.55
N LYS A 231 -23.95 -9.85 -3.44
CA LYS A 231 -23.64 -9.01 -2.28
C LYS A 231 -22.23 -9.27 -1.79
N LEU A 232 -21.54 -8.19 -1.39
CA LEU A 232 -20.23 -8.25 -0.77
C LEU A 232 -20.30 -7.50 0.56
N VAL A 233 -19.77 -8.09 1.63
CA VAL A 233 -19.71 -7.45 2.95
C VAL A 233 -18.26 -7.43 3.42
N PHE A 234 -17.72 -6.24 3.68
CA PHE A 234 -16.48 -6.08 4.43
C PHE A 234 -16.84 -5.82 5.88
N LYS A 235 -16.49 -6.75 6.74
CA LYS A 235 -16.66 -6.62 8.18
C LYS A 235 -15.34 -6.18 8.81
N GLY A 236 -15.41 -5.13 9.63
CA GLY A 236 -14.30 -4.65 10.40
C GLY A 236 -14.25 -5.19 11.82
N GLY A 237 -13.25 -4.75 12.57
CA GLY A 237 -13.10 -5.03 13.99
C GLY A 237 -12.40 -6.35 14.33
N GLY A 238 -12.13 -6.54 15.61
CA GLY A 238 -11.31 -7.64 16.10
C GLY A 238 -9.82 -7.40 15.86
N ASP A 239 -9.10 -8.49 15.63
CA ASP A 239 -7.68 -8.53 15.34
C ASP A 239 -7.36 -9.55 14.24
N ALA A 240 -6.09 -9.62 13.83
CA ALA A 240 -5.64 -10.55 12.80
C ALA A 240 -5.84 -12.03 13.20
N VAL A 241 -5.71 -12.36 14.48
CA VAL A 241 -5.88 -13.73 15.00
C VAL A 241 -7.34 -14.18 14.90
N SER A 242 -8.27 -13.32 15.35
CA SER A 242 -9.71 -13.58 15.22
C SER A 242 -10.16 -13.65 13.76
N ALA A 243 -9.58 -12.82 12.90
CA ALA A 243 -9.86 -12.86 11.46
C ALA A 243 -9.40 -14.18 10.83
N ALA A 244 -8.18 -14.64 11.16
CA ALA A 244 -7.68 -15.93 10.71
C ALA A 244 -8.57 -17.08 11.16
N ARG A 245 -9.00 -17.09 12.43
CA ARG A 245 -9.89 -18.09 12.99
C ARG A 245 -11.23 -18.16 12.26
N ALA A 246 -11.82 -17.01 11.96
CA ALA A 246 -13.12 -16.94 11.29
C ALA A 246 -13.14 -17.61 9.91
N VAL A 247 -11.99 -17.63 9.22
CA VAL A 247 -11.85 -18.29 7.91
C VAL A 247 -11.33 -19.72 8.03
N LEU A 248 -10.28 -19.94 8.84
CA LEU A 248 -9.54 -21.21 8.85
C LEU A 248 -10.15 -22.28 9.75
N GLU A 249 -10.73 -21.89 10.91
CA GLU A 249 -11.28 -22.82 11.90
C GLU A 249 -12.81 -22.89 11.87
N THR A 250 -13.51 -21.72 11.92
CA THR A 250 -14.98 -21.70 12.03
C THR A 250 -15.67 -21.71 10.68
N GLY A 251 -15.05 -21.11 9.65
CA GLY A 251 -15.63 -20.99 8.31
C GLY A 251 -16.77 -19.97 8.22
N GLU A 252 -16.89 -19.06 9.20
CA GLU A 252 -17.91 -17.98 9.21
C GLU A 252 -17.67 -16.91 8.17
N MET A 253 -16.40 -16.74 7.75
CA MET A 253 -15.98 -15.73 6.79
C MET A 253 -15.32 -16.40 5.58
N ASP A 254 -15.45 -15.78 4.42
CA ASP A 254 -14.93 -16.31 3.16
C ASP A 254 -13.49 -15.93 2.89
N TYR A 255 -13.09 -14.75 3.37
CA TYR A 255 -11.74 -14.20 3.17
C TYR A 255 -11.34 -13.34 4.36
N ALA A 256 -10.08 -13.44 4.77
CA ALA A 256 -9.49 -12.57 5.78
C ALA A 256 -8.21 -11.94 5.25
N TRP A 257 -8.17 -10.61 5.32
CA TRP A 257 -7.08 -9.80 4.79
C TRP A 257 -6.00 -9.53 5.84
N ASN A 258 -4.74 -9.47 5.37
CA ASN A 258 -3.58 -8.99 6.13
C ASN A 258 -3.37 -9.72 7.47
N LEU A 259 -3.24 -11.04 7.39
CA LEU A 259 -3.07 -11.92 8.54
C LEU A 259 -1.64 -11.85 9.08
N GLN A 260 -1.33 -10.74 9.75
CA GLN A 260 -0.12 -10.56 10.53
C GLN A 260 -0.29 -11.28 11.87
N VAL A 261 -0.07 -12.58 11.84
CA VAL A 261 -0.26 -13.54 12.96
C VAL A 261 0.97 -14.43 13.03
N GLU A 262 1.34 -14.85 14.21
CA GLU A 262 2.46 -15.73 14.46
C GLU A 262 2.31 -17.03 13.64
N PRO A 263 3.38 -17.51 12.98
CA PRO A 263 3.31 -18.61 12.01
C PRO A 263 2.73 -19.90 12.57
N GLU A 264 3.08 -20.26 13.81
CA GLU A 264 2.61 -21.47 14.47
C GLU A 264 1.09 -21.46 14.70
N ILE A 265 0.54 -20.28 14.99
CA ILE A 265 -0.90 -20.07 15.18
C ILE A 265 -1.63 -20.28 13.84
N LEU A 266 -1.12 -19.68 12.75
CA LEU A 266 -1.73 -19.86 11.42
C LEU A 266 -1.71 -21.32 10.96
N ILE A 267 -0.57 -22.02 11.13
CA ILE A 267 -0.43 -23.45 10.78
C ILE A 267 -1.46 -24.29 11.55
N LYS A 268 -1.59 -24.03 12.86
CA LYS A 268 -2.57 -24.74 13.70
C LYS A 268 -4.02 -24.49 13.25
N MET A 269 -4.35 -23.23 12.92
CA MET A 269 -5.71 -22.87 12.46
C MET A 269 -6.03 -23.49 11.10
N GLU A 270 -5.06 -23.55 10.17
CA GLU A 270 -5.25 -24.16 8.85
C GLU A 270 -5.58 -25.65 8.93
N GLN A 271 -5.08 -26.35 9.98
CA GLN A 271 -5.44 -27.74 10.27
C GLN A 271 -6.94 -27.93 10.57
N GLY A 272 -7.67 -26.86 10.91
CA GLY A 272 -9.13 -26.85 11.04
C GLY A 272 -9.87 -27.18 9.73
N GLY A 273 -9.21 -27.09 8.58
CA GLY A 273 -9.69 -27.58 7.28
C GLY A 273 -10.82 -26.78 6.64
N LYS A 274 -11.20 -25.60 7.17
CA LYS A 274 -12.25 -24.73 6.60
C LYS A 274 -11.73 -23.80 5.52
N GLY A 275 -10.46 -23.43 5.58
CA GLY A 275 -9.81 -22.52 4.66
C GLY A 275 -8.34 -22.85 4.49
N LYS A 276 -7.65 -22.02 3.73
CA LYS A 276 -6.19 -22.09 3.53
C LYS A 276 -5.56 -20.70 3.59
N VAL A 277 -4.32 -20.66 4.06
CA VAL A 277 -3.47 -19.48 4.05
C VAL A 277 -2.89 -19.30 2.65
N VAL A 278 -2.91 -18.07 2.15
CA VAL A 278 -2.27 -17.66 0.90
C VAL A 278 -1.28 -16.54 1.18
N SER A 279 -0.12 -16.57 0.52
CA SER A 279 0.88 -15.52 0.68
C SER A 279 1.64 -15.27 -0.62
N ALA A 280 2.08 -14.01 -0.79
CA ALA A 280 2.93 -13.62 -1.90
C ALA A 280 3.90 -12.52 -1.47
N PHE A 281 5.17 -12.61 -1.91
CA PHE A 281 6.16 -11.57 -1.71
C PHE A 281 6.09 -10.53 -2.82
N GLY A 282 5.82 -9.30 -2.43
CA GLY A 282 5.88 -8.12 -3.27
C GLY A 282 6.88 -7.11 -2.73
N THR A 283 6.45 -5.86 -2.61
CA THR A 283 7.28 -4.73 -2.21
C THR A 283 7.16 -4.38 -0.72
N SER A 284 6.40 -5.15 0.05
CA SER A 284 6.06 -4.82 1.45
C SER A 284 7.27 -4.96 2.40
N VAL A 285 7.59 -3.87 3.09
CA VAL A 285 8.67 -3.82 4.09
C VAL A 285 8.13 -3.29 5.41
N GLU A 286 8.22 -4.09 6.46
CA GLU A 286 8.04 -3.63 7.84
C GLU A 286 9.30 -2.87 8.25
N ARG A 287 9.14 -1.63 8.74
CA ARG A 287 10.25 -0.72 9.01
C ARG A 287 9.95 0.25 10.12
N LEU A 288 10.98 0.76 10.74
CA LEU A 288 10.92 1.91 11.64
C LEU A 288 11.10 3.19 10.84
N MET A 289 10.20 4.12 11.00
CA MET A 289 10.33 5.49 10.51
C MET A 289 11.00 6.32 11.60
N VAL A 290 12.00 7.09 11.24
CA VAL A 290 12.78 7.93 12.17
C VAL A 290 12.35 9.38 11.99
N ASN A 291 11.90 10.03 13.06
CA ASN A 291 11.45 11.43 12.98
C ASN A 291 12.65 12.39 12.98
N PHE A 292 12.76 13.22 11.96
CA PHE A 292 13.81 14.25 11.84
C PHE A 292 13.40 15.61 12.38
N THR A 293 12.14 15.76 12.84
CA THR A 293 11.65 17.00 13.44
C THR A 293 11.39 16.82 14.93
N ASN A 294 11.41 17.92 15.67
CA ASN A 294 11.26 17.93 17.12
C ASN A 294 9.82 17.57 17.55
N PRO A 295 9.62 16.45 18.28
CA PRO A 295 8.28 16.00 18.68
C PRO A 295 7.74 16.69 19.94
N ASP A 296 8.41 17.70 20.50
CA ASP A 296 8.00 18.40 21.72
C ASP A 296 6.54 18.86 21.65
N PRO A 297 5.65 18.40 22.54
CA PRO A 297 4.23 18.77 22.52
C PRO A 297 3.95 20.27 22.60
N SER A 298 4.84 21.05 23.20
CA SER A 298 4.70 22.51 23.31
C SER A 298 4.71 23.21 21.95
N LEU A 299 5.26 22.56 20.91
CA LEU A 299 5.31 23.07 19.55
C LEU A 299 3.99 22.90 18.78
N GLY A 300 3.00 22.19 19.34
CA GLY A 300 1.75 21.90 18.63
C GLY A 300 1.99 21.26 17.27
N ASP A 301 1.32 21.74 16.22
CA ASP A 301 1.51 21.24 14.85
C ASP A 301 2.87 21.58 14.24
N MET A 302 3.63 22.53 14.83
CA MET A 302 5.00 22.85 14.41
C MET A 302 5.95 21.65 14.58
N ARG A 303 5.57 20.64 15.39
CA ARG A 303 6.29 19.36 15.47
C ARG A 303 6.53 18.69 14.12
N SER A 304 5.68 18.96 13.13
CA SER A 304 5.80 18.39 11.78
C SER A 304 6.49 19.32 10.78
N GLU A 305 6.93 20.49 11.19
CA GLU A 305 7.53 21.45 10.25
C GLU A 305 9.05 21.30 10.15
N TYR A 306 9.53 21.05 8.94
CA TYR A 306 10.95 21.19 8.60
C TYR A 306 11.25 22.65 8.31
N ILE A 307 12.09 23.30 9.12
CA ILE A 307 12.34 24.74 9.09
C ILE A 307 13.78 25.04 8.65
N GLY A 308 13.93 25.53 7.43
CA GLY A 308 15.22 25.93 6.88
C GLY A 308 15.81 24.89 5.93
N GLY A 309 16.79 25.30 5.13
CA GLY A 309 17.42 24.50 4.08
C GLY A 309 18.21 23.28 4.62
N ASN A 310 19.53 23.28 4.46
CA ASN A 310 20.37 22.14 4.87
C ASN A 310 20.46 21.94 6.41
N ASN A 311 20.08 22.95 7.20
CA ASN A 311 20.05 22.89 8.66
C ASN A 311 18.63 23.09 9.15
N ASN A 312 17.93 22.00 9.47
CA ASN A 312 16.60 22.06 10.05
C ASN A 312 16.65 22.70 11.45
N ARG A 313 16.08 23.89 11.61
CA ARG A 313 16.00 24.59 12.90
C ARG A 313 15.00 23.97 13.87
N ASN A 314 14.17 23.06 13.39
CA ASN A 314 13.25 22.23 14.18
C ASN A 314 13.74 20.77 14.22
N ALA A 315 15.05 20.57 14.26
CA ALA A 315 15.64 19.24 14.25
C ALA A 315 15.32 18.45 15.52
N HIS A 316 15.16 17.14 15.39
CA HIS A 316 14.96 16.24 16.50
C HIS A 316 16.14 16.31 17.48
N PRO A 317 15.91 16.36 18.81
CA PRO A 317 16.98 16.60 19.80
C PRO A 317 18.11 15.57 19.79
N TYR A 318 17.85 14.32 19.46
CA TYR A 318 18.86 13.24 19.41
C TYR A 318 18.79 12.38 18.14
N LEU A 319 17.64 12.21 17.48
CA LEU A 319 17.55 11.46 16.21
C LEU A 319 18.13 12.25 15.02
N SER A 320 18.40 13.55 15.16
CA SER A 320 19.21 14.30 14.20
C SER A 320 20.71 13.88 14.20
N ASP A 321 21.19 13.26 15.29
CA ASP A 321 22.57 12.72 15.35
C ASP A 321 22.65 11.38 14.59
N TYR A 322 23.47 11.37 13.54
CA TYR A 322 23.71 10.18 12.72
C TYR A 322 24.13 8.95 13.53
N ASN A 323 25.00 9.15 14.54
CA ASN A 323 25.51 8.03 15.35
C ASN A 323 24.42 7.38 16.20
N VAL A 324 23.44 8.18 16.65
CA VAL A 324 22.26 7.65 17.36
C VAL A 324 21.44 6.77 16.42
N ARG A 325 21.09 7.26 15.22
CA ARG A 325 20.30 6.48 14.25
C ARG A 325 21.01 5.19 13.84
N ARG A 326 22.33 5.27 13.58
CA ARG A 326 23.13 4.10 13.23
C ARG A 326 23.19 3.08 14.37
N ALA A 327 23.42 3.55 15.61
CA ALA A 327 23.45 2.67 16.77
C ALA A 327 22.13 1.95 17.01
N LEU A 328 20.99 2.65 16.83
CA LEU A 328 19.65 2.04 16.90
C LEU A 328 19.49 0.90 15.89
N SER A 329 19.96 1.07 14.66
CA SER A 329 19.88 0.03 13.62
C SER A 329 20.80 -1.16 13.92
N LEU A 330 22.04 -0.91 14.35
CA LEU A 330 23.04 -1.94 14.65
C LEU A 330 22.64 -2.82 15.85
N ALA A 331 21.86 -2.30 16.79
CA ALA A 331 21.44 -3.05 17.97
C ALA A 331 20.32 -4.07 17.67
N ILE A 332 19.66 -4.00 16.50
CA ILE A 332 18.49 -4.83 16.21
C ILE A 332 18.91 -6.18 15.59
N ASP A 333 18.52 -7.27 16.26
CA ASP A 333 18.56 -8.62 15.69
C ASP A 333 17.26 -8.87 14.91
N ARG A 334 17.36 -8.69 13.58
CA ARG A 334 16.22 -8.82 12.68
C ARG A 334 15.77 -10.26 12.47
N GLN A 335 16.70 -11.24 12.65
CA GLN A 335 16.35 -12.65 12.49
C GLN A 335 15.39 -13.09 13.60
N VAL A 336 15.63 -12.66 14.84
CA VAL A 336 14.71 -12.92 15.96
C VAL A 336 13.31 -12.37 15.67
N LEU A 337 13.21 -11.20 15.03
CA LEU A 337 11.90 -10.61 14.65
C LEU A 337 11.19 -11.42 13.55
N VAL A 338 11.95 -11.93 12.58
CA VAL A 338 11.41 -12.80 11.51
C VAL A 338 10.90 -14.10 12.12
N ASP A 339 11.71 -14.76 12.94
CA ASP A 339 11.37 -16.08 13.50
C ASP A 339 10.15 -16.00 14.42
N ALA A 340 10.07 -14.96 15.25
CA ALA A 340 8.96 -14.78 16.19
C ALA A 340 7.65 -14.37 15.53
N GLY A 341 7.70 -13.53 14.48
CA GLY A 341 6.49 -12.88 13.97
C GLY A 341 6.05 -13.27 12.57
N TYR A 342 6.94 -13.82 11.73
CA TYR A 342 6.66 -13.96 10.29
C TYR A 342 7.00 -15.35 9.73
N GLY A 343 7.98 -16.08 10.28
CA GLY A 343 8.40 -17.38 9.78
C GLY A 343 8.70 -17.35 8.28
N LYS A 344 8.09 -18.27 7.52
CA LYS A 344 8.27 -18.38 6.06
C LYS A 344 7.72 -17.17 5.28
N ALA A 345 6.84 -16.38 5.88
CA ALA A 345 6.29 -15.16 5.27
C ALA A 345 7.16 -13.91 5.54
N GLY A 346 8.34 -14.07 6.14
CA GLY A 346 9.28 -12.98 6.39
C GLY A 346 10.69 -13.31 5.97
N LYS A 347 11.45 -12.27 5.61
CA LYS A 347 12.90 -12.31 5.37
C LYS A 347 13.52 -11.05 5.96
N VAL A 348 14.71 -11.16 6.55
CA VAL A 348 15.46 -9.97 6.99
C VAL A 348 15.61 -9.00 5.82
N SER A 349 15.33 -7.73 6.06
CA SER A 349 15.55 -6.67 5.06
C SER A 349 16.47 -5.59 5.60
N CYS A 350 17.48 -5.26 4.82
CA CYS A 350 18.34 -4.09 4.99
C CYS A 350 18.02 -2.97 3.98
N ASN A 351 16.94 -3.15 3.22
CA ASN A 351 16.55 -2.23 2.16
C ASN A 351 15.08 -1.83 2.29
N VAL A 352 14.76 -0.60 1.94
CA VAL A 352 13.37 -0.15 1.76
C VAL A 352 12.77 -0.71 0.47
N LEU A 353 13.62 -1.13 -0.47
CA LEU A 353 13.24 -1.70 -1.75
C LEU A 353 13.87 -3.09 -1.94
N PRO A 354 13.31 -4.16 -1.33
CA PRO A 354 13.82 -5.52 -1.49
C PRO A 354 13.34 -6.21 -2.77
N ALA A 355 12.30 -5.68 -3.43
CA ALA A 355 11.69 -6.23 -4.64
C ALA A 355 11.21 -5.11 -5.59
N PRO A 356 11.19 -5.33 -6.93
CA PRO A 356 11.77 -6.48 -7.64
C PRO A 356 13.26 -6.68 -7.35
N ALA A 357 13.72 -7.94 -7.38
CA ALA A 357 15.08 -8.31 -6.97
C ALA A 357 16.21 -7.59 -7.73
N ILE A 358 15.94 -7.15 -8.97
CA ILE A 358 16.92 -6.39 -9.79
C ILE A 358 17.30 -5.04 -9.14
N TYR A 359 16.44 -4.49 -8.30
CA TYR A 359 16.66 -3.22 -7.59
C TYR A 359 17.20 -3.40 -6.17
N ALA A 360 17.18 -4.62 -5.63
CA ALA A 360 17.70 -4.87 -4.29
C ALA A 360 19.22 -4.59 -4.24
N SER A 361 19.66 -3.92 -3.18
CA SER A 361 21.07 -3.59 -2.95
C SER A 361 21.67 -4.50 -1.88
N SER A 362 22.91 -4.92 -2.07
CA SER A 362 23.70 -5.62 -1.06
C SER A 362 24.64 -4.69 -0.26
N ALA A 363 24.69 -3.40 -0.61
CA ALA A 363 25.56 -2.43 0.06
C ALA A 363 25.22 -2.21 1.54
N ASN A 364 24.01 -2.58 1.96
CA ASN A 364 23.48 -2.36 3.31
C ASN A 364 23.45 -3.64 4.16
N ASP A 365 24.03 -4.73 3.68
CA ASP A 365 23.94 -6.07 4.28
C ASP A 365 24.56 -6.19 5.69
N GLU A 366 25.31 -5.17 6.15
CA GLU A 366 25.77 -5.02 7.54
C GLU A 366 24.62 -5.18 8.54
N CYS A 367 23.41 -4.74 8.20
CA CYS A 367 22.25 -4.80 9.08
C CYS A 367 21.74 -6.24 9.34
N LYS A 368 22.18 -7.24 8.58
CA LYS A 368 21.76 -8.64 8.77
C LYS A 368 22.29 -9.25 10.07
N THR A 369 23.37 -8.68 10.61
CA THR A 369 23.98 -9.16 11.85
C THR A 369 23.99 -8.02 12.87
N PRO A 370 23.39 -8.20 14.06
CA PRO A 370 23.43 -7.17 15.11
C PRO A 370 24.86 -6.93 15.61
N ASN A 371 25.18 -5.68 15.94
CA ASN A 371 26.48 -5.29 16.49
C ASN A 371 26.33 -4.29 17.65
N VAL A 372 25.96 -4.82 18.82
CA VAL A 372 25.75 -4.06 20.04
C VAL A 372 27.03 -3.38 20.51
N ALA A 373 28.20 -4.01 20.30
CA ALA A 373 29.50 -3.45 20.71
C ALA A 373 29.81 -2.17 19.91
N GLU A 374 29.65 -2.22 18.59
CA GLU A 374 29.86 -1.05 17.71
C GLU A 374 28.83 0.05 18.00
N ALA A 375 27.54 -0.32 18.23
CA ALA A 375 26.50 0.63 18.61
C ALA A 375 26.89 1.42 19.88
N ASN A 376 27.37 0.73 20.93
CA ASN A 376 27.86 1.38 22.15
C ASN A 376 29.07 2.28 21.88
N ARG A 377 30.04 1.81 21.09
CA ARG A 377 31.24 2.58 20.72
C ARG A 377 30.88 3.89 20.00
N LEU A 378 29.94 3.83 19.06
CA LEU A 378 29.46 5.00 18.30
C LEU A 378 28.82 6.04 19.22
N LEU A 379 27.95 5.60 20.13
CA LEU A 379 27.28 6.48 21.08
C LEU A 379 28.29 7.13 22.05
N ASP A 380 29.27 6.35 22.53
CA ASP A 380 30.33 6.87 23.40
C ASP A 380 31.21 7.90 22.69
N ALA A 381 31.60 7.63 21.45
CA ALA A 381 32.40 8.52 20.62
C ALA A 381 31.64 9.82 20.27
N ALA A 382 30.35 9.75 20.09
CA ALA A 382 29.47 10.90 19.83
C ALA A 382 29.14 11.71 21.11
N GLY A 383 29.65 11.29 22.28
CA GLY A 383 29.45 12.01 23.54
C GLY A 383 28.17 11.68 24.29
N TRP A 384 27.42 10.69 23.85
CA TRP A 384 26.23 10.18 24.53
C TRP A 384 26.65 9.25 25.69
N LYS A 385 26.78 9.79 26.87
CA LYS A 385 27.27 9.06 28.05
C LYS A 385 26.14 8.45 28.87
N ARG A 386 26.35 7.26 29.45
CA ARG A 386 25.36 6.64 30.34
C ARG A 386 25.27 7.44 31.64
N GLY A 387 24.06 7.74 32.06
CA GLY A 387 23.75 8.25 33.40
C GLY A 387 23.81 7.16 34.46
N SER A 388 23.53 7.53 35.70
CA SER A 388 23.51 6.60 36.84
C SER A 388 22.45 5.49 36.72
N ASP A 389 21.42 5.75 35.97
CA ASP A 389 20.34 4.81 35.64
C ASP A 389 20.60 3.97 34.37
N GLY A 390 21.77 4.15 33.74
CA GLY A 390 22.20 3.43 32.56
C GLY A 390 21.70 4.02 31.24
N VAL A 391 20.82 5.05 31.25
CA VAL A 391 20.32 5.70 30.04
C VAL A 391 21.31 6.76 29.57
N ARG A 392 21.48 6.86 28.26
CA ARG A 392 22.43 7.78 27.64
C ARG A 392 21.86 9.20 27.56
N GLN A 393 22.77 10.16 27.80
CA GLN A 393 22.47 11.59 27.75
C GLN A 393 23.65 12.40 27.22
N LYS A 394 23.35 13.57 26.64
CA LYS A 394 24.35 14.53 26.15
C LYS A 394 23.79 15.94 26.28
N GLY A 395 24.52 16.85 26.94
CA GLY A 395 24.09 18.23 27.12
C GLY A 395 22.73 18.42 27.78
N GLY A 396 22.37 17.54 28.72
CA GLY A 396 21.07 17.55 29.39
C GLY A 396 19.94 16.86 28.60
N VAL A 397 20.16 16.47 27.36
CA VAL A 397 19.21 15.72 26.53
C VAL A 397 19.40 14.23 26.78
N ARG A 398 18.33 13.54 27.14
CA ARG A 398 18.26 12.09 27.39
C ARG A 398 17.74 11.38 26.14
N ILE A 399 18.28 10.20 25.79
CA ILE A 399 17.72 9.37 24.73
C ILE A 399 16.56 8.56 25.31
N SER A 400 15.35 9.08 25.16
CA SER A 400 14.10 8.45 25.57
C SER A 400 13.14 8.46 24.40
N ILE A 401 12.92 7.30 23.78
CA ILE A 401 12.16 7.13 22.53
C ILE A 401 10.71 6.77 22.83
N LEU A 402 9.78 7.58 22.35
CA LEU A 402 8.38 7.18 22.21
C LEU A 402 8.20 6.42 20.88
N TYR A 403 8.05 5.10 20.99
CA TYR A 403 7.93 4.19 19.85
C TYR A 403 6.47 3.75 19.67
N GLN A 404 5.86 4.22 18.57
CA GLN A 404 4.45 4.04 18.28
C GLN A 404 4.21 3.05 17.14
N THR A 405 3.12 2.28 17.22
CA THR A 405 2.55 1.50 16.11
C THR A 405 1.07 1.19 16.35
N SER A 406 0.42 0.50 15.41
CA SER A 406 -0.95 0.02 15.60
C SER A 406 -1.03 -1.17 16.55
N THR A 407 -2.21 -1.39 17.14
CA THR A 407 -2.50 -2.63 17.87
C THR A 407 -2.48 -3.82 16.91
N ASN A 408 -1.53 -4.73 17.10
CA ASN A 408 -1.35 -5.99 16.40
C ASN A 408 -0.38 -6.84 17.21
N SER A 409 -0.63 -8.12 17.44
CA SER A 409 0.19 -8.97 18.31
C SER A 409 1.64 -9.04 17.85
N VAL A 410 1.88 -9.29 16.56
CA VAL A 410 3.24 -9.36 15.97
C VAL A 410 3.97 -8.03 16.13
N ARG A 411 3.31 -6.89 15.91
CA ARG A 411 3.94 -5.56 16.07
C ARG A 411 4.24 -5.24 17.52
N GLN A 412 3.34 -5.57 18.45
CA GLN A 412 3.57 -5.38 19.88
C GLN A 412 4.74 -6.24 20.37
N ALA A 413 4.83 -7.50 19.92
CA ALA A 413 5.99 -8.35 20.21
C ALA A 413 7.28 -7.76 19.61
N THR A 414 7.25 -7.30 18.37
CA THR A 414 8.38 -6.64 17.71
C THR A 414 8.87 -5.42 18.51
N GLN A 415 7.94 -4.57 18.98
CA GLN A 415 8.28 -3.41 19.83
C GLN A 415 8.96 -3.87 21.14
N ALA A 416 8.44 -4.90 21.78
CA ALA A 416 9.01 -5.43 23.03
C ALA A 416 10.43 -5.96 22.83
N PHE A 417 10.68 -6.73 21.76
CA PHE A 417 12.03 -7.20 21.41
C PHE A 417 12.98 -6.03 21.15
N ILE A 418 12.59 -5.06 20.33
CA ILE A 418 13.43 -3.90 20.00
C ILE A 418 13.73 -3.05 21.25
N LYS A 419 12.76 -2.86 22.14
CA LYS A 419 12.97 -2.16 23.42
C LYS A 419 14.07 -2.82 24.24
N GLU A 420 14.06 -4.15 24.38
CA GLU A 420 15.10 -4.87 25.12
C GLU A 420 16.47 -4.81 24.40
N MET A 421 16.49 -4.84 23.06
CA MET A 421 17.70 -4.65 22.27
C MET A 421 18.29 -3.24 22.47
N TRP A 422 17.46 -2.20 22.42
CA TRP A 422 17.91 -0.81 22.61
C TRP A 422 18.33 -0.50 24.04
N LYS A 423 17.76 -1.16 25.04
CA LYS A 423 18.20 -1.08 26.43
C LYS A 423 19.67 -1.48 26.58
N GLN A 424 20.17 -2.47 25.80
CA GLN A 424 21.58 -2.89 25.84
C GLN A 424 22.53 -1.78 25.40
N ILE A 425 22.08 -0.82 24.62
CA ILE A 425 22.87 0.34 24.20
C ILE A 425 22.55 1.62 24.99
N GLY A 426 21.74 1.51 26.06
CA GLY A 426 21.42 2.62 26.96
C GLY A 426 20.36 3.57 26.42
N VAL A 427 19.45 3.08 25.61
CA VAL A 427 18.29 3.83 25.10
C VAL A 427 17.06 3.44 25.92
N GLU A 428 16.38 4.42 26.48
CA GLU A 428 15.07 4.26 27.09
C GLU A 428 14.00 4.23 26.01
N THR A 429 12.99 3.38 26.17
CA THR A 429 11.93 3.24 25.18
C THR A 429 10.57 3.10 25.84
N GLU A 430 9.66 4.00 25.52
CA GLU A 430 8.24 3.92 25.83
C GLU A 430 7.48 3.37 24.63
N LEU A 431 6.58 2.40 24.86
CA LEU A 431 5.78 1.77 23.81
C LEU A 431 4.36 2.33 23.80
N ARG A 432 3.92 2.76 22.64
CA ARG A 432 2.56 3.26 22.43
C ARG A 432 1.88 2.47 21.31
N ASN A 433 0.65 1.99 21.57
CA ASN A 433 -0.15 1.26 20.60
C ASN A 433 -1.51 1.94 20.41
N LEU A 434 -1.88 2.17 19.17
CA LEU A 434 -3.15 2.79 18.78
C LEU A 434 -3.99 1.81 17.98
N SER A 435 -5.33 1.95 18.04
CA SER A 435 -6.16 1.18 17.13
C SER A 435 -5.77 1.47 15.69
N ALA A 436 -5.84 0.47 14.82
CA ALA A 436 -5.48 0.64 13.42
C ALA A 436 -6.34 1.70 12.71
N SER A 437 -7.59 1.87 13.14
CA SER A 437 -8.50 2.88 12.62
C SER A 437 -8.09 4.31 12.95
N VAL A 438 -7.40 4.53 14.08
CA VAL A 438 -6.82 5.82 14.45
C VAL A 438 -5.45 6.00 13.79
N PHE A 439 -4.55 5.04 13.98
CA PHE A 439 -3.17 5.14 13.49
C PHE A 439 -3.11 5.30 11.96
N PHE A 440 -3.88 4.50 11.21
CA PHE A 440 -4.00 4.59 9.74
C PHE A 440 -5.21 5.40 9.27
N GLY A 441 -5.83 6.16 10.16
CA GLY A 441 -7.00 6.99 9.82
C GLY A 441 -6.64 8.19 8.95
N GLY A 442 -7.60 8.63 8.12
CA GLY A 442 -7.48 9.84 7.29
C GLY A 442 -7.94 11.13 8.00
N ASP A 443 -8.29 11.08 9.28
CA ASP A 443 -8.74 12.25 10.03
C ASP A 443 -7.58 13.18 10.37
N ILE A 444 -7.48 14.29 9.64
CA ILE A 444 -6.44 15.31 9.85
C ILE A 444 -6.58 16.07 11.17
N SER A 445 -7.72 15.98 11.87
CA SER A 445 -7.87 16.57 13.22
C SER A 445 -7.21 15.71 14.29
N SER A 446 -7.11 14.40 14.09
CA SER A 446 -6.45 13.49 15.02
C SER A 446 -4.94 13.73 15.09
N PRO A 447 -4.34 13.92 16.28
CA PRO A 447 -2.90 14.04 16.44
C PRO A 447 -2.16 12.71 16.32
N ASP A 448 -2.90 11.60 16.28
CA ASP A 448 -2.40 10.24 16.47
C ASP A 448 -2.27 9.45 15.16
N THR A 449 -2.54 10.09 14.00
CA THR A 449 -2.33 9.44 12.70
C THR A 449 -0.83 9.30 12.39
N TYR A 450 -0.44 8.21 11.72
CA TYR A 450 0.95 7.99 11.31
C TYR A 450 1.48 9.11 10.39
N GLN A 451 0.59 9.79 9.64
CA GLN A 451 0.98 10.89 8.77
C GLN A 451 1.45 12.14 9.54
N LYS A 452 0.87 12.39 10.73
CA LYS A 452 1.34 13.49 11.59
C LYS A 452 2.67 13.21 12.24
N PHE A 453 2.93 11.97 12.59
CA PHE A 453 4.19 11.49 13.15
C PHE A 453 4.74 12.43 14.23
N PHE A 454 4.00 12.55 15.33
CA PHE A 454 4.35 13.40 16.48
C PHE A 454 5.12 12.64 17.58
N THR A 455 5.59 11.43 17.27
CA THR A 455 6.44 10.59 18.13
C THR A 455 7.87 10.54 17.58
N ASP A 456 8.78 9.83 18.26
CA ASP A 456 10.17 9.71 17.84
C ASP A 456 10.34 8.65 16.75
N ILE A 457 9.69 7.50 16.95
CA ILE A 457 9.75 6.34 16.05
C ILE A 457 8.35 5.79 15.81
N GLU A 458 8.06 5.45 14.57
CA GLU A 458 6.87 4.71 14.17
C GLU A 458 7.22 3.46 13.41
N MET A 459 6.40 2.40 13.56
CA MET A 459 6.54 1.16 12.81
C MET A 459 5.28 0.85 12.02
N TYR A 460 5.46 0.61 10.74
CA TYR A 460 4.42 0.10 9.84
C TYR A 460 5.01 -0.44 8.54
N THR A 461 4.21 -1.23 7.84
CA THR A 461 4.54 -1.70 6.48
C THR A 461 4.06 -0.69 5.46
N ASN A 462 4.86 -0.47 4.43
CA ASN A 462 4.43 0.20 3.22
C ASN A 462 4.88 -0.59 1.98
N ASN A 463 4.17 -0.40 0.90
CA ASN A 463 4.39 -1.02 -0.40
C ASN A 463 4.06 -0.02 -1.51
N PHE A 464 4.26 -0.41 -2.75
CA PHE A 464 3.79 0.31 -3.94
C PHE A 464 3.19 -0.67 -4.94
N SER A 465 2.31 -0.19 -5.80
CA SER A 465 1.78 -0.98 -6.89
C SER A 465 2.75 -1.02 -8.08
N GLY A 466 2.75 -2.15 -8.79
CA GLY A 466 3.59 -2.35 -9.96
C GLY A 466 5.03 -2.73 -9.66
N THR A 467 5.84 -2.69 -10.69
CA THR A 467 7.22 -3.18 -10.68
C THR A 467 8.28 -2.11 -10.95
N ASP A 468 7.88 -0.89 -11.32
CA ASP A 468 8.80 0.24 -11.45
C ASP A 468 8.85 1.05 -10.16
N PRO A 469 10.03 1.24 -9.56
CA PRO A 469 10.16 1.84 -8.24
C PRO A 469 10.18 3.38 -8.25
N GLN A 470 10.09 4.04 -9.40
CA GLN A 470 10.29 5.49 -9.50
C GLN A 470 9.35 6.28 -8.58
N THR A 471 8.05 6.00 -8.66
CA THR A 471 7.04 6.70 -7.85
C THR A 471 7.26 6.44 -6.36
N TYR A 472 7.56 5.20 -5.99
CA TYR A 472 7.84 4.82 -4.61
C TYR A 472 9.10 5.50 -4.06
N MET A 473 10.19 5.51 -4.83
CA MET A 473 11.43 6.17 -4.43
C MET A 473 11.30 7.69 -4.37
N SER A 474 10.38 8.30 -5.12
CA SER A 474 10.13 9.75 -5.02
C SER A 474 9.48 10.17 -3.69
N ASN A 475 8.91 9.23 -2.93
CA ASN A 475 8.26 9.49 -1.63
C ASN A 475 9.18 10.19 -0.62
N TRP A 476 10.50 9.99 -0.71
CA TRP A 476 11.45 10.56 0.27
C TRP A 476 12.17 11.82 -0.22
N THR A 477 11.69 12.44 -1.30
CA THR A 477 12.16 13.77 -1.68
C THR A 477 11.73 14.85 -0.67
N CYS A 478 12.47 15.94 -0.62
CA CYS A 478 12.20 17.04 0.31
C CYS A 478 10.80 17.64 0.13
N LYS A 479 10.27 17.65 -1.10
CA LYS A 479 8.93 18.18 -1.39
C LYS A 479 7.78 17.28 -0.86
N GLU A 480 8.03 15.98 -0.68
CA GLU A 480 7.05 15.00 -0.23
C GLU A 480 6.91 14.92 1.29
N MET A 481 7.55 15.80 2.06
CA MET A 481 7.42 15.82 3.51
C MET A 481 5.97 16.05 3.94
N ALA A 482 5.45 15.17 4.81
CA ALA A 482 4.15 15.32 5.44
C ALA A 482 4.22 16.42 6.52
N GLN A 483 3.66 17.60 6.24
CA GLN A 483 3.72 18.79 7.09
C GLN A 483 2.35 19.47 7.17
N LYS A 484 2.16 20.34 8.17
CA LYS A 484 0.91 21.09 8.33
C LYS A 484 0.50 21.85 7.06
N ARG A 485 1.47 22.50 6.39
CA ARG A 485 1.24 23.32 5.19
C ARG A 485 0.58 22.56 4.02
N ASN A 486 0.77 21.22 3.93
CA ASN A 486 0.14 20.37 2.92
C ASN A 486 -0.88 19.42 3.55
N LYS A 487 -1.42 19.75 4.74
CA LYS A 487 -2.39 18.93 5.49
C LYS A 487 -1.90 17.49 5.70
N TRP A 488 -0.60 17.33 5.87
CA TRP A 488 0.11 16.03 5.99
C TRP A 488 -0.11 15.08 4.81
N GLY A 489 -0.42 15.63 3.62
CA GLY A 489 -0.67 14.86 2.40
C GLY A 489 0.58 14.29 1.71
N GLY A 490 1.79 14.57 2.22
CA GLY A 490 3.04 14.01 1.67
C GLY A 490 3.31 12.59 2.15
N ASN A 491 4.27 11.91 1.51
CA ASN A 491 4.66 10.53 1.82
C ASN A 491 6.01 10.41 2.58
N ASN A 492 6.75 11.52 2.71
CA ASN A 492 7.98 11.58 3.51
C ASN A 492 7.65 11.88 4.97
N MET A 493 7.15 10.87 5.69
CA MET A 493 6.80 10.97 7.12
C MET A 493 8.03 11.30 7.99
N PRO A 494 9.23 10.74 7.74
CA PRO A 494 10.43 11.10 8.47
C PRO A 494 10.78 12.58 8.44
N ARG A 495 10.36 13.30 7.40
CA ARG A 495 10.80 14.67 7.09
C ARG A 495 12.31 14.75 6.92
N TRP A 496 12.87 13.69 6.39
CA TRP A 496 14.25 13.63 5.94
C TRP A 496 14.40 14.43 4.65
N CYS A 497 15.47 15.17 4.49
CA CYS A 497 15.70 15.99 3.29
C CYS A 497 17.16 15.92 2.85
N SER A 498 17.37 15.51 1.61
CA SER A 498 18.67 15.49 0.97
C SER A 498 18.56 16.04 -0.46
N PRO A 499 19.15 17.21 -0.76
CA PRO A 499 19.19 17.73 -2.12
C PRO A 499 19.88 16.79 -3.12
N ALA A 500 20.85 16.00 -2.66
CA ALA A 500 21.49 14.97 -3.49
C ALA A 500 20.52 13.84 -3.86
N TYR A 501 19.65 13.43 -2.92
CA TYR A 501 18.58 12.48 -3.17
C TYR A 501 17.57 13.02 -4.18
N ASP A 502 17.15 14.27 -4.02
CA ASP A 502 16.23 14.94 -4.95
C ASP A 502 16.79 14.99 -6.37
N ALA A 503 18.10 15.24 -6.50
CA ALA A 503 18.78 15.22 -7.80
C ALA A 503 18.82 13.81 -8.41
N LEU A 504 19.03 12.74 -7.60
CA LEU A 504 18.95 11.36 -8.07
C LEU A 504 17.53 10.98 -8.50
N SER A 505 16.51 11.39 -7.74
CA SER A 505 15.10 11.18 -8.07
C SER A 505 14.75 11.84 -9.40
N ALA A 506 15.15 13.09 -9.61
CA ALA A 506 14.94 13.81 -10.87
C ALA A 506 15.65 13.10 -12.05
N LYS A 507 16.90 12.65 -11.85
CA LYS A 507 17.65 11.90 -12.86
C LYS A 507 17.02 10.56 -13.18
N MET A 508 16.55 9.83 -12.15
CA MET A 508 15.85 8.54 -12.30
C MET A 508 14.57 8.73 -13.15
N SER A 509 13.84 9.82 -12.94
CA SER A 509 12.55 10.07 -13.60
C SER A 509 12.66 10.22 -15.13
N ILE A 510 13.82 10.60 -15.66
CA ILE A 510 14.08 10.79 -17.09
C ILE A 510 14.97 9.69 -17.69
N SER A 511 15.45 8.73 -16.88
CA SER A 511 16.36 7.66 -17.35
C SER A 511 15.58 6.54 -18.03
N SER A 512 15.84 6.30 -19.33
CA SER A 512 15.16 5.28 -20.13
C SER A 512 15.91 3.92 -20.15
N ALA A 513 17.25 3.94 -20.01
CA ALA A 513 18.03 2.72 -20.00
C ALA A 513 17.85 1.95 -18.68
N MET A 514 17.43 0.70 -18.77
CA MET A 514 17.17 -0.17 -17.61
C MET A 514 18.40 -0.25 -16.69
N LYS A 515 19.62 -0.32 -17.26
CA LYS A 515 20.87 -0.33 -16.49
C LYS A 515 21.00 0.92 -15.58
N ASP A 516 20.66 2.10 -16.11
CA ASP A 516 20.72 3.35 -15.34
C ASP A 516 19.63 3.42 -14.30
N ARG A 517 18.41 2.97 -14.63
CA ARG A 517 17.30 2.91 -13.66
C ARG A 517 17.66 2.01 -12.48
N ILE A 518 18.22 0.82 -12.73
CA ILE A 518 18.67 -0.10 -11.68
C ILE A 518 19.74 0.58 -10.80
N ARG A 519 20.76 1.19 -11.41
CA ARG A 519 21.86 1.86 -10.70
C ARG A 519 21.33 3.00 -9.83
N LEU A 520 20.56 3.93 -10.41
CA LEU A 520 20.01 5.08 -9.71
C LEU A 520 19.07 4.67 -8.57
N THR A 521 18.25 3.66 -8.79
CA THR A 521 17.37 3.12 -7.75
C THR A 521 18.17 2.56 -6.57
N LYS A 522 19.24 1.80 -6.83
CA LYS A 522 20.12 1.29 -5.77
C LYS A 522 20.82 2.42 -5.03
N GLU A 523 21.35 3.42 -5.75
CA GLU A 523 21.97 4.60 -5.13
C GLU A 523 20.99 5.35 -4.22
N MET A 524 19.74 5.53 -4.66
CA MET A 524 18.69 6.16 -3.85
C MET A 524 18.35 5.32 -2.61
N ASN A 525 18.17 4.00 -2.78
CA ASN A 525 17.94 3.10 -1.64
C ASN A 525 19.10 3.17 -0.64
N ASP A 526 20.33 3.12 -1.13
CA ASP A 526 21.53 3.11 -0.28
C ASP A 526 21.70 4.44 0.47
N MET A 527 21.38 5.59 -0.14
CA MET A 527 21.38 6.88 0.58
C MET A 527 20.41 6.90 1.76
N LEU A 528 19.18 6.39 1.58
CA LEU A 528 18.19 6.31 2.65
C LEU A 528 18.67 5.39 3.79
N MET A 529 19.24 4.25 3.41
CA MET A 529 19.70 3.23 4.37
C MET A 529 20.95 3.67 5.11
N GLN A 530 21.92 4.26 4.41
CA GLN A 530 23.20 4.71 4.99
C GLN A 530 23.06 5.97 5.85
N ASP A 531 22.02 6.79 5.63
CA ASP A 531 21.69 7.89 6.54
C ASP A 531 20.70 7.48 7.64
N TYR A 532 20.24 6.23 7.62
CA TYR A 532 19.26 5.72 8.58
C TYR A 532 18.01 6.60 8.69
N ALA A 533 17.57 7.13 7.53
CA ALA A 533 16.32 7.90 7.43
C ALA A 533 15.11 7.04 7.84
N MET A 534 15.23 5.75 7.65
CA MET A 534 14.37 4.69 8.19
C MET A 534 15.20 3.43 8.42
N ILE A 535 14.69 2.54 9.25
CA ILE A 535 15.37 1.29 9.60
C ILE A 535 14.49 0.12 9.15
N PRO A 536 14.79 -0.50 7.99
CA PRO A 536 14.10 -1.70 7.54
C PRO A 536 14.32 -2.85 8.51
N LEU A 537 13.28 -3.63 8.70
CA LEU A 537 13.30 -4.82 9.56
C LEU A 537 13.10 -6.10 8.74
N ILE A 538 11.96 -6.18 8.06
CA ILE A 538 11.47 -7.41 7.45
C ILE A 538 10.88 -7.10 6.06
N HIS A 539 11.38 -7.80 5.03
CA HIS A 539 10.66 -7.97 3.78
C HIS A 539 9.58 -9.02 4.05
N ARG A 540 8.33 -8.57 4.15
CA ARG A 540 7.22 -9.43 4.47
C ARG A 540 6.39 -9.79 3.26
N GLY A 541 5.93 -11.04 3.19
CA GLY A 541 4.86 -11.43 2.28
C GLY A 541 3.54 -10.79 2.73
N ASN A 542 2.68 -10.48 1.77
CA ASN A 542 1.27 -10.29 2.05
C ASN A 542 0.70 -11.65 2.42
N VAL A 543 -0.02 -11.74 3.52
CA VAL A 543 -0.60 -12.98 4.04
C VAL A 543 -2.10 -12.77 4.23
N SER A 544 -2.89 -13.63 3.63
CA SER A 544 -4.35 -13.64 3.74
C SER A 544 -4.84 -15.07 3.83
N ALA A 545 -6.12 -15.28 4.10
CA ALA A 545 -6.72 -16.61 4.07
C ALA A 545 -8.05 -16.58 3.35
N HIS A 546 -8.41 -17.67 2.71
CA HIS A 546 -9.72 -17.82 2.11
C HIS A 546 -10.34 -19.20 2.39
N SER A 547 -11.66 -19.22 2.41
CA SER A 547 -12.44 -20.45 2.56
C SER A 547 -12.13 -21.45 1.44
N ASN A 548 -12.14 -22.73 1.76
CA ASN A 548 -12.04 -23.82 0.78
C ASN A 548 -13.23 -23.88 -0.19
N THR A 549 -14.34 -23.21 0.13
CA THR A 549 -15.51 -23.07 -0.74
C THR A 549 -15.36 -21.99 -1.81
N LEU A 550 -14.35 -21.11 -1.69
CA LEU A 550 -14.03 -20.10 -2.70
C LEU A 550 -13.14 -20.66 -3.80
N SER A 551 -13.40 -20.18 -5.03
CA SER A 551 -12.60 -20.44 -6.23
C SER A 551 -12.22 -19.11 -6.89
N GLY A 552 -11.13 -19.11 -7.67
CA GLY A 552 -10.71 -17.93 -8.43
C GLY A 552 -9.84 -16.93 -7.68
N VAL A 553 -9.59 -17.11 -6.39
CA VAL A 553 -8.72 -16.22 -5.60
C VAL A 553 -7.28 -16.32 -6.11
N ARG A 554 -6.71 -15.20 -6.55
CA ARG A 554 -5.32 -15.07 -7.00
C ARG A 554 -4.65 -13.95 -6.24
N MET A 555 -3.74 -14.31 -5.32
CA MET A 555 -2.99 -13.35 -4.50
C MET A 555 -2.12 -12.45 -5.38
N ASN A 556 -2.28 -11.14 -5.26
CA ASN A 556 -1.52 -10.17 -6.05
C ASN A 556 -0.64 -9.31 -5.15
N PRO A 557 0.68 -9.40 -5.24
CA PRO A 557 1.60 -8.58 -4.48
C PRO A 557 1.98 -7.25 -5.17
N TRP A 558 1.46 -6.99 -6.38
CA TRP A 558 1.82 -5.83 -7.22
C TRP A 558 0.69 -4.81 -7.40
N ASP A 559 -0.53 -5.19 -7.01
CA ASP A 559 -1.75 -4.37 -7.05
C ASP A 559 -2.62 -4.81 -5.86
N SER A 560 -3.91 -4.48 -5.84
CA SER A 560 -4.85 -4.96 -4.83
C SER A 560 -4.93 -6.48 -4.79
N GLU A 561 -5.00 -7.08 -3.60
CA GLU A 561 -5.30 -8.50 -3.42
C GLU A 561 -6.68 -8.88 -3.98
N LEU A 562 -7.59 -7.89 -4.07
CA LEU A 562 -8.95 -8.04 -4.60
C LEU A 562 -9.05 -7.76 -6.11
N TRP A 563 -7.94 -7.59 -6.80
CA TRP A 563 -7.88 -7.17 -8.20
C TRP A 563 -8.77 -7.98 -9.15
N ASN A 564 -8.95 -9.27 -8.87
CA ASN A 564 -9.76 -10.18 -9.67
C ASN A 564 -11.03 -10.68 -8.96
N ILE A 565 -11.53 -9.94 -7.95
CA ILE A 565 -12.70 -10.34 -7.15
C ILE A 565 -13.95 -10.59 -8.00
N ALA A 566 -14.05 -9.97 -9.18
CA ALA A 566 -15.11 -10.22 -10.15
C ALA A 566 -15.12 -11.67 -10.68
N ASP A 567 -13.97 -12.38 -10.60
CA ASP A 567 -13.78 -13.76 -11.06
C ASP A 567 -14.01 -14.80 -9.95
N TRP A 568 -14.19 -14.35 -8.71
CA TRP A 568 -14.40 -15.27 -7.59
C TRP A 568 -15.77 -15.92 -7.64
N THR A 569 -15.83 -17.20 -7.34
CA THR A 569 -17.07 -18.00 -7.36
C THR A 569 -17.14 -18.97 -6.17
N ARG A 570 -18.34 -19.47 -5.85
CA ARG A 570 -18.50 -20.64 -4.98
C ARG A 570 -18.16 -21.92 -5.74
N LYS A 571 -17.55 -22.90 -5.04
CA LYS A 571 -17.37 -24.26 -5.53
C LYS A 571 -18.64 -25.06 -5.39
#